data_5c5afd7f0aa6c0b18a565e6287de04e3
#
_entry.id   5c5afd7f0aa6c0b18a565e6287de04e3
#
_cell.length_a   1.000
_cell.length_b   1.000
_cell.length_c   1.000
_cell.angle_alpha   90.00
_cell.angle_beta   90.00
_cell.angle_gamma   90.00
#
_symmetry.space_group_name_H-M   'P 1'
#
loop_
_entity.id
_entity.type
_entity.pdbx_description
1 polymer ?
#
loop_
_entity_poly.entity_id
_entity_poly.type
_entity_poly.pdbx_seq_one_letter_code
_entity_poly.pdbx_strand_id
1 'polypeptide(L)'
;MIGRGEIWWALLPAPIASEPGYRRPLLVIQSNDFNQSRISTVIAAVITSNLQLADASGNVLLSKKESGLPKKSVVNVAQLITVEPLAK
;
A
#
# COMPACT_ATOMS: atom_id res chain seq x y z
N MET A 1 -9.86 -12.91 -3.82
CA MET A 1 -10.08 -11.74 -4.69
C MET A 1 -9.67 -10.47 -3.96
N ILE A 2 -8.97 -9.58 -4.65
CA ILE A 2 -8.54 -8.30 -4.09
C ILE A 2 -9.74 -7.39 -3.89
N GLY A 3 -9.81 -6.74 -2.72
CA GLY A 3 -10.84 -5.78 -2.42
C GLY A 3 -10.27 -4.41 -2.08
N ARG A 4 -10.99 -3.36 -2.47
CA ARG A 4 -10.65 -1.99 -2.13
C ARG A 4 -10.60 -1.81 -0.62
N GLY A 5 -9.56 -1.17 -0.13
CA GLY A 5 -9.35 -0.94 1.31
C GLY A 5 -8.55 -2.03 2.00
N GLU A 6 -8.23 -3.12 1.30
CA GLU A 6 -7.39 -4.18 1.85
C GLU A 6 -5.93 -3.82 1.77
N ILE A 7 -5.14 -4.38 2.69
CA ILE A 7 -3.69 -4.24 2.68
C ILE A 7 -3.09 -5.51 2.08
N TRP A 8 -2.29 -5.32 1.05
CA TRP A 8 -1.61 -6.41 0.35
C TRP A 8 -0.12 -6.15 0.32
N TRP A 9 0.66 -7.22 0.24
CA TRP A 9 2.10 -7.12 0.05
C TRP A 9 2.42 -7.22 -1.44
N ALA A 10 3.41 -6.46 -1.88
CA ALA A 10 3.89 -6.52 -3.25
C ALA A 10 5.41 -6.45 -3.29
N LEU A 11 5.98 -7.08 -4.31
CA LEU A 11 7.40 -7.00 -4.57
C LEU A 11 7.61 -5.92 -5.62
N LEU A 12 8.34 -4.88 -5.26
CA LEU A 12 8.60 -3.75 -6.13
C LEU A 12 9.94 -3.90 -6.83
N PRO A 13 10.09 -3.38 -8.05
CA PRO A 13 11.34 -3.54 -8.81
C PRO A 13 12.52 -2.78 -8.21
N ALA A 14 12.26 -1.78 -7.36
CA ALA A 14 13.29 -0.99 -6.71
C ALA A 14 12.79 -0.48 -5.37
N PRO A 15 13.68 -0.19 -4.41
CA PRO A 15 13.29 0.44 -3.16
C PRO A 15 12.60 1.79 -3.41
N ILE A 16 11.61 2.11 -2.56
CA ILE A 16 10.90 3.37 -2.65
C ILE A 16 11.60 4.39 -1.77
N ALA A 17 11.97 5.53 -2.36
CA ALA A 17 12.67 6.62 -1.68
C ALA A 17 13.91 6.08 -0.95
N SER A 18 14.09 6.43 0.32
CA SER A 18 15.22 5.97 1.12
C SER A 18 14.93 4.70 1.90
N GLU A 19 13.76 4.10 1.71
CA GLU A 19 13.38 2.91 2.46
C GLU A 19 14.07 1.66 1.91
N PRO A 20 14.58 0.78 2.78
CA PRO A 20 15.23 -0.44 2.32
C PRO A 20 14.21 -1.49 1.90
N GLY A 21 14.65 -2.37 1.00
CA GLY A 21 13.88 -3.54 0.60
C GLY A 21 12.90 -3.27 -0.54
N TYR A 22 12.49 -4.37 -1.13
CA TYR A 22 11.62 -4.35 -2.31
C TYR A 22 10.19 -4.78 -1.98
N ARG A 23 10.01 -5.49 -0.87
CA ARG A 23 8.69 -5.96 -0.44
C ARG A 23 8.03 -4.88 0.41
N ARG A 24 6.83 -4.45 0.00
CA ARG A 24 6.13 -3.36 0.65
C ARG A 24 4.66 -3.68 0.86
N PRO A 25 4.07 -3.24 1.98
CA PRO A 25 2.62 -3.28 2.13
C PRO A 25 1.99 -2.13 1.35
N LEU A 26 0.84 -2.41 0.78
CA LEU A 26 0.10 -1.46 -0.06
C LEU A 26 -1.35 -1.44 0.38
N LEU A 27 -1.97 -0.27 0.29
CA LEU A 27 -3.43 -0.15 0.47
C LEU A 27 -4.08 -0.12 -0.91
N VAL A 28 -4.96 -1.08 -1.18
CA VAL A 28 -5.68 -1.14 -2.45
C VAL A 28 -6.69 0.00 -2.51
N ILE A 29 -6.55 0.86 -3.53
CA ILE A 29 -7.47 1.97 -3.76
C ILE A 29 -8.32 1.78 -5.00
N GLN A 30 -7.93 0.85 -5.89
CA GLN A 30 -8.67 0.57 -7.12
C GLN A 30 -10.08 0.08 -6.80
N SER A 31 -11.07 0.54 -7.58
CA SER A 31 -12.45 0.14 -7.34
C SER A 31 -12.65 -1.36 -7.53
N ASN A 32 -13.63 -1.92 -6.81
CA ASN A 32 -13.89 -3.36 -6.89
C ASN A 32 -14.38 -3.79 -8.26
N ASP A 33 -14.99 -2.90 -9.03
CA ASP A 33 -15.37 -3.21 -10.41
C ASP A 33 -14.18 -3.61 -11.25
N PHE A 34 -13.07 -2.89 -11.12
CA PHE A 34 -11.83 -3.24 -11.80
C PHE A 34 -11.14 -4.43 -11.15
N ASN A 35 -11.22 -4.55 -9.81
CA ASN A 35 -10.62 -5.68 -9.09
C ASN A 35 -11.24 -7.02 -9.50
N GLN A 36 -12.50 -7.01 -9.90
CA GLN A 36 -13.22 -8.20 -10.33
C GLN A 36 -13.05 -8.50 -11.81
N SER A 37 -12.40 -7.61 -12.54
CA SER A 37 -12.15 -7.79 -13.97
C SER A 37 -10.96 -8.73 -14.19
N ARG A 38 -10.62 -8.94 -15.47
CA ARG A 38 -9.46 -9.78 -15.83
C ARG A 38 -8.13 -9.04 -15.69
N ILE A 39 -8.16 -7.79 -15.25
CA ILE A 39 -6.94 -7.02 -15.03
C ILE A 39 -6.19 -7.63 -13.85
N SER A 40 -4.93 -8.01 -14.08
CA SER A 40 -4.12 -8.64 -13.03
C SER A 40 -3.43 -7.63 -12.12
N THR A 41 -3.42 -6.36 -12.48
CA THR A 41 -2.75 -5.31 -11.72
C THR A 41 -3.74 -4.49 -10.92
N VAL A 42 -3.26 -3.90 -9.82
CA VAL A 42 -4.06 -3.00 -9.00
C VAL A 42 -3.35 -1.69 -8.76
N ILE A 43 -4.14 -0.63 -8.66
CA ILE A 43 -3.65 0.68 -8.24
C ILE A 43 -3.74 0.72 -6.72
N ALA A 44 -2.63 1.04 -6.09
CA ALA A 44 -2.54 1.05 -4.64
C ALA A 44 -1.67 2.19 -4.13
N ALA A 45 -1.89 2.57 -2.88
CA ALA A 45 -1.05 3.54 -2.19
C ALA A 45 0.01 2.81 -1.38
N VAL A 46 1.25 3.30 -1.42
CA VAL A 46 2.35 2.71 -0.67
C VAL A 46 2.19 3.00 0.82
N ILE A 47 2.41 1.99 1.65
CA ILE A 47 2.43 2.14 3.10
C ILE A 47 3.89 2.15 3.56
N THR A 48 4.24 3.13 4.38
CA THR A 48 5.60 3.32 4.88
C THR A 48 5.63 3.34 6.40
N SER A 49 6.75 2.92 6.97
CA SER A 49 6.98 3.06 8.41
C SER A 49 7.60 4.41 8.79
N ASN A 50 7.85 5.28 7.83
CA ASN A 50 8.36 6.63 8.10
C ASN A 50 7.23 7.51 8.63
N LEU A 51 7.14 7.64 9.94
CA LEU A 51 6.04 8.35 10.59
C LEU A 51 6.06 9.86 10.35
N GLN A 52 7.19 10.40 9.90
CA GLN A 52 7.26 11.83 9.56
C GLN A 52 6.32 12.19 8.41
N LEU A 53 5.98 11.23 7.57
CA LEU A 53 5.08 11.46 6.46
C LEU A 53 3.61 11.56 6.88
N ALA A 54 3.29 11.29 8.14
CA ALA A 54 1.92 11.38 8.62
C ALA A 54 1.34 12.79 8.53
N ASP A 55 2.19 13.80 8.59
CA ASP A 55 1.76 15.21 8.54
C ASP A 55 1.47 15.70 7.12
N ALA A 56 1.87 14.94 6.11
CA ALA A 56 1.62 15.33 4.72
C ALA A 56 0.13 15.26 4.41
N SER A 57 -0.35 16.21 3.61
CA SER A 57 -1.76 16.31 3.26
C SER A 57 -2.28 15.02 2.62
N GLY A 58 -3.38 14.51 3.12
CA GLY A 58 -4.03 13.31 2.60
C GLY A 58 -3.47 12.01 3.16
N ASN A 59 -2.31 12.01 3.79
CA ASN A 59 -1.73 10.82 4.37
C ASN A 59 -2.47 10.39 5.64
N VAL A 60 -2.51 9.08 5.88
CA VAL A 60 -3.26 8.50 7.00
C VAL A 60 -2.34 7.66 7.86
N LEU A 61 -2.32 7.98 9.15
CA LEU A 61 -1.58 7.20 10.15
C LEU A 61 -2.38 5.94 10.50
N LEU A 62 -1.70 4.80 10.46
CA LEU A 62 -2.31 3.50 10.81
C LEU A 62 -1.62 2.91 12.03
N SER A 63 -2.41 2.54 13.03
CA SER A 63 -1.89 1.77 14.16
C SER A 63 -1.62 0.32 13.72
N LYS A 64 -0.81 -0.39 14.50
CA LYS A 64 -0.59 -1.82 14.26
C LYS A 64 -1.90 -2.60 14.34
N LYS A 65 -2.78 -2.21 15.25
CA LYS A 65 -4.06 -2.89 15.45
C LYS A 65 -4.97 -2.71 14.24
N GLU A 66 -5.04 -1.51 13.68
CA GLU A 66 -5.87 -1.23 12.51
C GLU A 66 -5.38 -1.95 11.26
N SER A 67 -4.07 -1.95 11.06
CA SER A 67 -3.48 -2.44 9.81
C SER A 67 -3.14 -3.92 9.84
N GLY A 68 -2.89 -4.48 11.02
CA GLY A 68 -2.32 -5.81 11.15
C GLY A 68 -0.84 -5.88 10.78
N LEU A 69 -0.21 -4.74 10.53
CA LEU A 69 1.21 -4.68 10.18
C LEU A 69 2.08 -4.73 11.44
N PRO A 70 3.35 -5.16 11.31
CA PRO A 70 4.24 -5.26 12.47
C PRO A 70 4.65 -3.93 13.07
N LYS A 71 4.48 -2.83 12.33
CA LYS A 71 4.87 -1.48 12.77
C LYS A 71 3.74 -0.48 12.54
N LYS A 72 3.68 0.53 13.40
CA LYS A 72 2.87 1.71 13.14
C LYS A 72 3.31 2.32 11.80
N SER A 73 2.37 2.66 10.95
CA SER A 73 2.65 2.98 9.55
C SER A 73 1.83 4.15 9.06
N VAL A 74 2.15 4.63 7.85
CA VAL A 74 1.45 5.74 7.20
C VAL A 74 1.11 5.32 5.78
N VAL A 75 -0.14 5.55 5.38
CA VAL A 75 -0.53 5.44 3.98
C VAL A 75 -0.07 6.70 3.27
N ASN A 76 0.85 6.55 2.32
CA ASN A 76 1.38 7.70 1.57
C ASN A 76 0.64 7.85 0.25
N VAL A 77 -0.34 8.75 0.22
CA VAL A 77 -1.17 8.95 -0.96
C VAL A 77 -0.44 9.65 -2.11
N ALA A 78 0.74 10.19 -1.85
CA ALA A 78 1.58 10.75 -2.91
C ALA A 78 2.32 9.68 -3.70
N GLN A 79 2.35 8.45 -3.22
CA GLN A 79 3.00 7.32 -3.90
C GLN A 79 1.95 6.28 -4.30
N LEU A 80 1.25 6.56 -5.39
CA LEU A 80 0.32 5.60 -6.00
C LEU A 80 1.07 4.81 -7.06
N ILE A 81 0.92 3.50 -7.00
CA ILE A 81 1.60 2.60 -7.94
C ILE A 81 0.64 1.57 -8.47
N THR A 82 1.00 0.99 -9.61
CA THR A 82 0.25 -0.10 -10.24
C THR A 82 1.11 -1.36 -10.15
N VAL A 83 0.60 -2.39 -9.49
CA VAL A 83 1.38 -3.60 -9.21
C VAL A 83 0.54 -4.86 -9.35
N GLU A 84 1.22 -6.00 -9.41
CA GLU A 84 0.62 -7.31 -9.18
C GLU A 84 0.92 -7.70 -7.74
N PRO A 85 -0.08 -7.70 -6.84
CA PRO A 85 0.19 -8.02 -5.45
C PRO A 85 0.53 -9.49 -5.23
N LEU A 86 1.36 -9.76 -4.21
CA LEU A 86 1.78 -11.11 -3.86
C LEU A 86 0.81 -11.79 -2.91
N ALA A 87 0.45 -11.10 -1.83
CA ALA A 87 -0.34 -11.67 -0.75
C ALA A 87 -0.96 -10.57 0.10
N LYS A 88 -2.06 -10.92 0.71
CA LYS A 88 -2.76 -10.05 1.63
C LYS A 88 -2.10 -9.99 3.00
#